data_688d9f278aa89a719dfc5c8ce764f7fa
#
_entry.id   688d9f278aa89a719dfc5c8ce764f7fa
#
_cell.length_a   1.000
_cell.length_b   1.000
_cell.length_c   1.000
_cell.angle_alpha   90.00
_cell.angle_beta   90.00
_cell.angle_gamma   90.00
#
_symmetry.space_group_name_H-M   'P 1'
#
loop_
_entity.id
_entity.type
_entity.pdbx_description
1 polymer ?
#
loop_
_entity_poly.entity_id
_entity_poly.type
_entity_poly.pdbx_seq_one_letter_code
_entity_poly.pdbx_strand_id
1 'polypeptide(L)'
;MRLSISNHDRDLAGLVHVYPVVSRRAQGVSIGINLNPNNACNYRCVYCQVPGLVRGSAPPIDINLLESELSAFLEVATRGEWMEQCVPEGSRVIRDIAFSGNGEPTSAEPFDELVQKVADITRSFDLDVPLVLITNGSLASSARVQRGLDVLAANNGVAWFKLDRATDEGIREVNDWPGGVDAAWKNLLATASRIPTWIQTCVFGRDGAAPPDEEVDAYLALLAKAREEEVPLEGVLLYGLARESHQPEAPSLERLPLEWLEELAERIRGLGYTCKPHH
;
A
#
# COMPACT_ATOMS: atom_id res chain seq x y z
N MET A 1 -2.38 18.36 -17.78
CA MET A 1 -1.48 17.23 -17.47
C MET A 1 -2.20 15.93 -17.81
N ARG A 2 -1.58 14.98 -18.53
CA ARG A 2 -2.20 13.67 -18.81
C ARG A 2 -1.59 12.61 -17.90
N LEU A 3 -2.44 11.93 -17.16
CA LEU A 3 -2.03 10.76 -16.39
C LEU A 3 -1.70 9.59 -17.33
N SER A 4 -0.76 8.75 -16.92
CA SER A 4 -0.44 7.51 -17.63
C SER A 4 -0.28 6.36 -16.64
N ILE A 5 -0.44 5.14 -17.13
CA ILE A 5 -0.27 3.91 -16.37
C ILE A 5 1.18 3.76 -15.84
N SER A 6 2.13 4.41 -16.49
CA SER A 6 3.57 4.33 -16.14
C SER A 6 4.04 5.47 -15.24
N ASN A 7 3.29 6.58 -15.14
CA ASN A 7 3.66 7.72 -14.33
C ASN A 7 2.82 7.76 -13.05
N HIS A 8 3.46 7.62 -11.90
CA HIS A 8 2.87 7.76 -10.56
C HIS A 8 3.66 8.80 -9.76
N ASP A 9 4.16 9.81 -10.46
CA ASP A 9 4.79 10.95 -9.82
C ASP A 9 3.76 11.63 -8.91
N ARG A 10 4.10 11.77 -7.64
CA ARG A 10 3.21 12.28 -6.61
C ARG A 10 3.14 13.80 -6.60
N ASP A 11 4.10 14.45 -7.28
CA ASP A 11 4.16 15.91 -7.40
C ASP A 11 3.37 16.43 -8.61
N LEU A 12 2.76 15.55 -9.40
CA LEU A 12 2.07 15.89 -10.63
C LEU A 12 0.88 16.86 -10.47
N ALA A 13 0.23 16.88 -9.31
CA ALA A 13 -0.89 17.77 -9.05
C ALA A 13 -0.46 19.12 -8.45
N GLY A 14 0.81 19.27 -8.05
CA GLY A 14 1.28 20.44 -7.30
C GLY A 14 0.69 20.55 -5.89
N LEU A 15 0.11 19.43 -5.38
CA LEU A 15 -0.49 19.33 -4.06
C LEU A 15 0.49 18.59 -3.13
N VAL A 16 0.36 18.81 -1.82
CA VAL A 16 1.24 18.22 -0.80
C VAL A 16 0.76 16.83 -0.39
N HIS A 17 -0.55 16.70 -0.19
CA HIS A 17 -1.16 15.51 0.40
C HIS A 17 -1.96 14.67 -0.60
N VAL A 18 -2.40 15.23 -1.72
CA VAL A 18 -3.30 14.57 -2.66
C VAL A 18 -2.64 14.38 -4.02
N TYR A 19 -2.65 13.17 -4.53
CA TYR A 19 -2.12 12.87 -5.86
C TYR A 19 -2.96 11.79 -6.57
N PRO A 20 -3.34 12.01 -7.81
CA PRO A 20 -4.05 11.02 -8.60
C PRO A 20 -3.09 10.10 -9.34
N VAL A 21 -3.42 8.82 -9.42
CA VAL A 21 -2.72 7.86 -10.27
C VAL A 21 -3.70 7.00 -11.07
N VAL A 22 -3.34 6.60 -12.29
CA VAL A 22 -4.09 5.58 -13.00
C VAL A 22 -3.58 4.22 -12.55
N SER A 23 -4.41 3.52 -11.80
CA SER A 23 -4.09 2.19 -11.28
C SER A 23 -4.33 1.12 -12.34
N ARG A 24 -3.29 0.38 -12.72
CA ARG A 24 -3.41 -0.78 -13.61
C ARG A 24 -4.26 -1.90 -12.99
N ARG A 25 -4.17 -2.09 -11.66
CA ARG A 25 -4.90 -3.11 -10.92
C ARG A 25 -6.38 -2.78 -10.81
N ALA A 26 -6.70 -1.54 -10.43
CA ALA A 26 -8.07 -1.08 -10.26
C ALA A 26 -8.74 -0.70 -11.58
N GLN A 27 -8.00 -0.56 -12.68
CA GLN A 27 -8.50 -0.10 -13.98
C GLN A 27 -9.27 1.22 -13.88
N GLY A 28 -8.68 2.19 -13.20
CA GLY A 28 -9.27 3.50 -12.96
C GLY A 28 -8.32 4.41 -12.19
N VAL A 29 -8.85 5.51 -11.71
CA VAL A 29 -8.12 6.49 -10.92
C VAL A 29 -8.13 6.07 -9.45
N SER A 30 -6.94 5.96 -8.85
CA SER A 30 -6.75 5.90 -7.41
C SER A 30 -6.31 7.29 -6.93
N ILE A 31 -6.95 7.81 -5.90
CA ILE A 31 -6.60 9.09 -5.29
C ILE A 31 -5.74 8.81 -4.07
N GLY A 32 -4.44 9.06 -4.20
CA GLY A 32 -3.49 8.84 -3.10
C GLY A 32 -3.53 9.97 -2.07
N ILE A 33 -3.53 9.59 -0.81
CA ILE A 33 -3.36 10.50 0.34
C ILE A 33 -1.96 10.28 0.92
N ASN A 34 -1.06 11.24 0.65
CA ASN A 34 0.31 11.22 1.13
C ASN A 34 0.42 11.90 2.50
N LEU A 35 0.58 11.10 3.54
CA LEU A 35 0.81 11.60 4.91
C LEU A 35 2.30 11.75 5.26
N ASN A 36 3.21 11.44 4.34
CA ASN A 36 4.65 11.51 4.53
C ASN A 36 5.31 12.44 3.48
N PRO A 37 4.92 13.73 3.37
CA PRO A 37 5.51 14.64 2.38
C PRO A 37 7.00 14.90 2.60
N ASN A 38 7.54 14.53 3.77
CA ASN A 38 8.95 14.59 4.12
C ASN A 38 9.77 13.38 3.64
N ASN A 39 9.18 12.45 2.88
CA ASN A 39 9.80 11.20 2.41
C ASN A 39 10.34 10.31 3.56
N ALA A 40 9.73 10.41 4.75
CA ALA A 40 10.16 9.61 5.90
C ALA A 40 9.32 8.34 6.04
N CYS A 41 10.01 7.22 6.24
CA CYS A 41 9.40 5.92 6.55
C CYS A 41 10.19 5.23 7.65
N ASN A 42 9.52 4.45 8.47
CA ASN A 42 10.16 3.62 9.49
C ASN A 42 10.68 2.28 8.94
N TYR A 43 10.37 1.94 7.67
CA TYR A 43 11.03 0.91 6.85
C TYR A 43 11.95 1.57 5.81
N ARG A 44 12.89 0.81 5.25
CA ARG A 44 13.65 1.16 4.06
C ARG A 44 13.67 -0.06 3.12
N CYS A 45 12.52 -0.33 2.53
CA CYS A 45 12.42 -1.45 1.60
C CYS A 45 13.37 -1.24 0.40
N VAL A 46 14.19 -2.23 0.08
CA VAL A 46 15.21 -2.14 -1.00
C VAL A 46 14.63 -1.82 -2.38
N TYR A 47 13.35 -2.10 -2.60
CA TYR A 47 12.61 -1.79 -3.83
C TYR A 47 11.80 -0.49 -3.76
N CYS A 48 11.99 0.32 -2.73
CA CYS A 48 11.20 1.54 -2.52
C CYS A 48 11.44 2.57 -3.64
N GLN A 49 10.35 3.11 -4.17
CA GLN A 49 10.36 4.09 -5.26
C GLN A 49 10.33 5.55 -4.77
N VAL A 50 10.47 5.77 -3.47
CA VAL A 50 10.52 7.11 -2.90
C VAL A 50 11.94 7.66 -3.06
N PRO A 51 12.12 8.75 -3.83
CA PRO A 51 13.43 9.38 -3.96
C PRO A 51 13.82 10.05 -2.64
N GLY A 52 15.10 9.93 -2.28
CA GLY A 52 15.60 10.57 -1.06
C GLY A 52 14.90 10.09 0.22
N LEU A 53 14.45 8.84 0.28
CA LEU A 53 13.82 8.25 1.46
C LEU A 53 14.71 8.40 2.69
N VAL A 54 14.12 8.90 3.78
CA VAL A 54 14.80 9.01 5.08
C VAL A 54 14.12 8.15 6.14
N ARG A 55 14.90 7.67 7.11
CA ARG A 55 14.33 6.96 8.28
C ARG A 55 13.58 7.93 9.17
N GLY A 56 12.35 7.62 9.50
CA GLY A 56 11.57 8.48 10.40
C GLY A 56 10.07 8.25 10.32
N SER A 57 9.35 9.23 10.81
CA SER A 57 7.88 9.27 10.82
C SER A 57 7.38 10.45 9.99
N ALA A 58 6.08 10.44 9.72
CA ALA A 58 5.39 11.58 9.12
C ALA A 58 5.64 12.86 9.93
N PRO A 59 5.69 14.04 9.29
CA PRO A 59 5.70 15.31 9.99
C PRO A 59 4.30 15.58 10.58
N PRO A 60 4.14 16.62 11.41
CA PRO A 60 2.82 17.13 11.75
C PRO A 60 2.03 17.45 10.48
N ILE A 61 0.78 16.96 10.39
CA ILE A 61 -0.07 17.15 9.22
C ILE A 61 -1.02 18.34 9.45
N ASP A 62 -1.04 19.27 8.50
CA ASP A 62 -2.07 20.29 8.45
C ASP A 62 -3.37 19.69 7.91
N ILE A 63 -4.31 19.39 8.81
CA ILE A 63 -5.60 18.79 8.48
C ILE A 63 -6.43 19.72 7.58
N ASN A 64 -6.32 21.04 7.73
CA ASN A 64 -7.07 21.99 6.91
C ASN A 64 -6.52 22.03 5.47
N LEU A 65 -5.19 21.91 5.32
CA LEU A 65 -4.58 21.80 4.01
C LEU A 65 -5.03 20.50 3.32
N LEU A 66 -4.96 19.36 4.02
CA LEU A 66 -5.46 18.08 3.48
C LEU A 66 -6.93 18.18 3.05
N GLU A 67 -7.80 18.77 3.89
CA GLU A 67 -9.22 18.97 3.60
C GLU A 67 -9.41 19.84 2.35
N SER A 68 -8.69 20.95 2.27
CA SER A 68 -8.74 21.87 1.14
C SER A 68 -8.29 21.20 -0.16
N GLU A 69 -7.17 20.49 -0.14
CA GLU A 69 -6.62 19.80 -1.30
C GLU A 69 -7.53 18.67 -1.79
N LEU A 70 -8.01 17.81 -0.86
CA LEU A 70 -8.86 16.70 -1.24
C LEU A 70 -10.22 17.19 -1.77
N SER A 71 -10.85 18.17 -1.12
CA SER A 71 -12.13 18.72 -1.55
C SER A 71 -12.00 19.39 -2.93
N ALA A 72 -10.98 20.22 -3.13
CA ALA A 72 -10.73 20.86 -4.42
C ALA A 72 -10.45 19.85 -5.54
N PHE A 73 -9.67 18.81 -5.24
CA PHE A 73 -9.38 17.76 -6.22
C PHE A 73 -10.64 16.95 -6.57
N LEU A 74 -11.42 16.53 -5.57
CA LEU A 74 -12.67 15.79 -5.80
C LEU A 74 -13.69 16.62 -6.58
N GLU A 75 -13.80 17.92 -6.33
CA GLU A 75 -14.69 18.81 -7.10
C GLU A 75 -14.36 18.77 -8.59
N VAL A 76 -13.08 18.93 -8.97
CA VAL A 76 -12.70 18.91 -10.38
C VAL A 76 -12.73 17.50 -10.99
N ALA A 77 -12.50 16.48 -10.20
CA ALA A 77 -12.49 15.08 -10.66
C ALA A 77 -13.91 14.52 -10.86
N THR A 78 -14.89 14.95 -10.05
CA THR A 78 -16.27 14.42 -10.10
C THR A 78 -17.25 15.30 -10.88
N ARG A 79 -17.05 16.62 -10.88
CA ARG A 79 -17.98 17.62 -11.45
C ARG A 79 -17.37 18.45 -12.57
N GLY A 80 -16.05 18.41 -12.74
CA GLY A 80 -15.33 19.11 -13.80
C GLY A 80 -14.98 18.20 -14.98
N GLU A 81 -14.24 18.76 -15.94
CA GLU A 81 -13.75 18.05 -17.14
C GLU A 81 -12.41 17.33 -16.92
N TRP A 82 -11.92 17.27 -15.68
CA TRP A 82 -10.58 16.75 -15.40
C TRP A 82 -10.39 15.29 -15.85
N MET A 83 -11.41 14.44 -15.63
CA MET A 83 -11.37 13.05 -16.06
C MET A 83 -11.21 12.93 -17.57
N GLU A 84 -11.92 13.78 -18.34
CA GLU A 84 -11.87 13.75 -19.81
C GLU A 84 -10.54 14.28 -20.34
N GLN A 85 -10.00 15.31 -19.72
CA GLN A 85 -8.77 15.98 -20.15
C GLN A 85 -7.51 15.24 -19.72
N CYS A 86 -7.52 14.62 -18.54
CA CYS A 86 -6.32 14.09 -17.89
C CYS A 86 -6.22 12.57 -17.86
N VAL A 87 -7.36 11.85 -17.96
CA VAL A 87 -7.40 10.40 -17.75
C VAL A 87 -7.69 9.66 -19.05
N PRO A 88 -6.98 8.57 -19.37
CA PRO A 88 -7.29 7.72 -20.54
C PRO A 88 -8.75 7.23 -20.50
N GLU A 89 -9.41 7.17 -21.66
CA GLU A 89 -10.84 6.90 -21.79
C GLU A 89 -11.31 5.65 -21.03
N GLY A 90 -10.58 4.55 -21.10
CA GLY A 90 -10.91 3.31 -20.39
C GLY A 90 -10.67 3.30 -18.87
N SER A 91 -10.18 4.44 -18.31
CA SER A 91 -9.82 4.54 -16.88
C SER A 91 -10.52 5.70 -16.15
N ARG A 92 -11.51 6.35 -16.77
CA ARG A 92 -12.21 7.53 -16.25
C ARG A 92 -13.23 7.21 -15.17
N VAL A 93 -12.78 6.55 -14.11
CA VAL A 93 -13.59 6.23 -12.93
C VAL A 93 -12.70 6.25 -11.70
N ILE A 94 -13.17 6.89 -10.62
CA ILE A 94 -12.50 6.81 -9.32
C ILE A 94 -12.76 5.42 -8.75
N ARG A 95 -11.71 4.70 -8.39
CA ARG A 95 -11.77 3.33 -7.87
C ARG A 95 -11.55 3.24 -6.38
N ASP A 96 -10.69 4.07 -5.86
CA ASP A 96 -10.36 4.10 -4.44
C ASP A 96 -9.78 5.46 -4.02
N ILE A 97 -9.76 5.69 -2.72
CA ILE A 97 -8.93 6.71 -2.06
C ILE A 97 -7.96 5.96 -1.16
N ALA A 98 -6.67 6.10 -1.42
CA ALA A 98 -5.64 5.28 -0.81
C ALA A 98 -4.70 6.09 0.10
N PHE A 99 -4.71 5.78 1.40
CA PHE A 99 -3.64 6.22 2.30
C PHE A 99 -2.35 5.50 1.92
N SER A 100 -1.52 6.18 1.17
CA SER A 100 -0.28 5.68 0.60
C SER A 100 0.66 6.87 0.37
N GLY A 101 1.81 6.65 -0.21
CA GLY A 101 2.67 7.81 -0.52
C GLY A 101 4.13 7.55 -0.18
N ASN A 102 4.79 8.56 0.39
CA ASN A 102 6.24 8.58 0.53
C ASN A 102 6.75 7.90 1.82
N GLY A 103 5.88 7.22 2.58
CA GLY A 103 6.27 6.55 3.82
C GLY A 103 5.18 5.66 4.40
N GLU A 104 5.24 5.43 5.71
CA GLU A 104 4.23 4.68 6.45
C GLU A 104 3.10 5.62 6.91
N PRO A 105 1.87 5.49 6.36
CA PRO A 105 0.77 6.40 6.68
C PRO A 105 0.39 6.41 8.17
N THR A 106 0.46 5.25 8.83
CA THR A 106 0.09 5.13 10.25
C THR A 106 1.06 5.84 11.19
N SER A 107 2.20 6.33 10.66
CA SER A 107 3.14 7.15 11.43
C SER A 107 2.68 8.60 11.59
N ALA A 108 1.69 9.05 10.82
CA ALA A 108 1.13 10.40 10.92
C ALA A 108 0.34 10.59 12.22
N GLU A 109 0.36 11.81 12.73
CA GLU A 109 -0.40 12.20 13.92
C GLU A 109 -1.25 13.45 13.64
N PRO A 110 -2.52 13.42 14.05
CA PRO A 110 -3.31 12.30 14.61
C PRO A 110 -3.94 11.42 13.52
N PHE A 111 -3.50 10.16 13.39
CA PHE A 111 -3.89 9.28 12.28
C PHE A 111 -5.41 9.02 12.22
N ASP A 112 -6.05 8.77 13.37
CA ASP A 112 -7.49 8.52 13.47
C ASP A 112 -8.34 9.72 13.02
N GLU A 113 -7.94 10.94 13.36
CA GLU A 113 -8.63 12.17 12.93
C GLU A 113 -8.43 12.43 11.42
N LEU A 114 -7.22 12.17 10.90
CA LEU A 114 -6.92 12.29 9.46
C LEU A 114 -7.77 11.32 8.64
N VAL A 115 -7.90 10.06 9.09
CA VAL A 115 -8.75 9.07 8.45
C VAL A 115 -10.22 9.49 8.50
N GLN A 116 -10.70 9.95 9.66
CA GLN A 116 -12.09 10.43 9.79
C GLN A 116 -12.37 11.60 8.85
N LYS A 117 -11.45 12.57 8.76
CA LYS A 117 -11.58 13.71 7.86
C LYS A 117 -11.69 13.26 6.39
N VAL A 118 -10.83 12.36 5.94
CA VAL A 118 -10.89 11.83 4.56
C VAL A 118 -12.21 11.09 4.31
N ALA A 119 -12.68 10.29 5.27
CA ALA A 119 -13.96 9.59 5.16
C ALA A 119 -15.15 10.55 5.04
N ASP A 120 -15.16 11.61 5.85
CA ASP A 120 -16.23 12.62 5.83
C ASP A 120 -16.25 13.39 4.50
N ILE A 121 -15.08 13.77 3.98
CA ILE A 121 -14.96 14.41 2.68
C ILE A 121 -15.45 13.48 1.58
N THR A 122 -14.97 12.23 1.53
CA THR A 122 -15.40 11.24 0.54
C THR A 122 -16.91 11.09 0.50
N ARG A 123 -17.53 11.00 1.66
CA ARG A 123 -19.00 10.90 1.80
C ARG A 123 -19.71 12.16 1.32
N SER A 124 -19.13 13.35 1.54
CA SER A 124 -19.74 14.62 1.10
C SER A 124 -19.79 14.79 -0.43
N PHE A 125 -19.02 14.00 -1.16
CA PHE A 125 -19.05 13.91 -2.62
C PHE A 125 -19.86 12.72 -3.14
N ASP A 126 -20.63 12.03 -2.28
CA ASP A 126 -21.43 10.84 -2.63
C ASP A 126 -20.59 9.73 -3.32
N LEU A 127 -19.31 9.64 -2.97
CA LEU A 127 -18.41 8.63 -3.52
C LEU A 127 -18.50 7.33 -2.71
N ASP A 128 -19.02 6.28 -3.36
CA ASP A 128 -19.02 4.91 -2.82
C ASP A 128 -17.82 4.14 -3.32
N VAL A 129 -16.65 4.50 -2.82
CA VAL A 129 -15.37 3.88 -3.15
C VAL A 129 -14.64 3.42 -1.88
N PRO A 130 -13.85 2.34 -1.94
CA PRO A 130 -13.10 1.90 -0.77
C PRO A 130 -12.03 2.90 -0.34
N LEU A 131 -11.85 3.01 0.98
CA LEU A 131 -10.72 3.69 1.61
C LEU A 131 -9.62 2.65 1.84
N VAL A 132 -8.55 2.72 1.05
CA VAL A 132 -7.47 1.74 1.11
C VAL A 132 -6.35 2.24 2.01
N LEU A 133 -5.93 1.45 2.98
CA LEU A 133 -4.72 1.70 3.75
C LEU A 133 -3.60 0.79 3.26
N ILE A 134 -2.55 1.36 2.66
CA ILE A 134 -1.33 0.61 2.33
C ILE A 134 -0.33 0.84 3.46
N THR A 135 -0.07 -0.21 4.25
CA THR A 135 0.72 -0.10 5.48
C THR A 135 1.72 -1.24 5.63
N ASN A 136 2.86 -0.96 6.25
CA ASN A 136 3.77 -1.97 6.73
C ASN A 136 3.34 -2.57 8.09
N GLY A 137 2.29 -2.03 8.69
CA GLY A 137 1.66 -2.51 9.90
C GLY A 137 2.47 -2.35 11.20
N SER A 138 3.68 -1.80 11.12
CA SER A 138 4.59 -1.72 12.28
C SER A 138 4.01 -0.99 13.50
N LEU A 139 2.99 -0.16 13.31
CA LEU A 139 2.32 0.61 14.35
C LEU A 139 0.89 0.12 14.64
N ALA A 140 0.48 -1.03 14.08
CA ALA A 140 -0.88 -1.57 14.19
C ALA A 140 -1.36 -1.77 15.65
N SER A 141 -0.44 -2.01 16.58
CA SER A 141 -0.75 -2.19 18.00
C SER A 141 -0.97 -0.88 18.77
N SER A 142 -0.70 0.29 18.18
CA SER A 142 -0.91 1.57 18.87
C SER A 142 -2.39 1.94 18.90
N ALA A 143 -2.86 2.47 20.03
CA ALA A 143 -4.28 2.78 20.24
C ALA A 143 -4.85 3.74 19.21
N ARG A 144 -4.07 4.74 18.77
CA ARG A 144 -4.50 5.70 17.72
C ARG A 144 -4.65 5.03 16.36
N VAL A 145 -3.73 4.11 16.00
CA VAL A 145 -3.83 3.37 14.73
C VAL A 145 -5.03 2.43 14.77
N GLN A 146 -5.26 1.77 15.89
CA GLN A 146 -6.44 0.92 16.07
C GLN A 146 -7.75 1.70 15.90
N ARG A 147 -7.85 2.91 16.48
CA ARG A 147 -9.03 3.78 16.22
C ARG A 147 -9.15 4.17 14.75
N GLY A 148 -8.04 4.48 14.09
CA GLY A 148 -8.03 4.77 12.65
C GLY A 148 -8.47 3.56 11.80
N LEU A 149 -8.08 2.35 12.16
CA LEU A 149 -8.55 1.11 11.52
C LEU A 149 -10.06 0.92 11.74
N ASP A 150 -10.57 1.19 12.93
CA ASP A 150 -12.01 1.11 13.23
C ASP A 150 -12.81 2.14 12.40
N VAL A 151 -12.28 3.36 12.22
CA VAL A 151 -12.88 4.38 11.35
C VAL A 151 -12.88 3.92 9.89
N LEU A 152 -11.75 3.38 9.39
CA LEU A 152 -11.69 2.84 8.03
C LEU A 152 -12.72 1.72 7.84
N ALA A 153 -12.77 0.75 8.74
CA ALA A 153 -13.72 -0.36 8.67
C ALA A 153 -15.19 0.10 8.62
N ALA A 154 -15.53 1.16 9.38
CA ALA A 154 -16.86 1.75 9.38
C ALA A 154 -17.19 2.54 8.07
N ASN A 155 -16.20 2.81 7.21
CA ASN A 155 -16.31 3.63 6.00
C ASN A 155 -15.82 2.89 4.74
N ASN A 156 -16.22 1.64 4.53
CA ASN A 156 -15.84 0.82 3.38
C ASN A 156 -14.30 0.68 3.22
N GLY A 157 -13.58 0.61 4.36
CA GLY A 157 -12.12 0.57 4.36
C GLY A 157 -11.57 -0.84 4.18
N VAL A 158 -10.35 -0.91 3.64
CA VAL A 158 -9.58 -2.14 3.48
C VAL A 158 -8.10 -1.87 3.71
N ALA A 159 -7.41 -2.79 4.38
CA ALA A 159 -5.96 -2.72 4.56
C ALA A 159 -5.22 -3.59 3.54
N TRP A 160 -4.16 -3.05 2.94
CA TRP A 160 -3.14 -3.78 2.21
C TRP A 160 -1.89 -3.84 3.07
N PHE A 161 -1.78 -4.93 3.81
CA PHE A 161 -0.71 -5.15 4.78
C PHE A 161 0.53 -5.71 4.08
N LYS A 162 1.65 -4.99 4.15
CA LYS A 162 2.91 -5.41 3.53
C LYS A 162 3.56 -6.54 4.32
N LEU A 163 3.71 -7.66 3.63
CA LEU A 163 4.46 -8.83 4.10
C LEU A 163 5.25 -9.39 2.92
N ASP A 164 6.49 -8.95 2.77
CA ASP A 164 7.31 -9.34 1.62
C ASP A 164 8.15 -10.60 1.89
N ARG A 165 8.49 -10.86 3.16
CA ARG A 165 9.28 -11.99 3.64
C ARG A 165 8.71 -12.50 4.96
N ALA A 166 9.03 -13.73 5.31
CA ALA A 166 8.55 -14.39 6.52
C ALA A 166 9.67 -15.03 7.36
N THR A 167 10.91 -14.59 7.18
CA THR A 167 12.03 -14.85 8.07
C THR A 167 12.57 -13.55 8.64
N ASP A 168 13.23 -13.59 9.79
CA ASP A 168 13.85 -12.42 10.40
C ASP A 168 14.93 -11.81 9.50
N GLU A 169 15.70 -12.69 8.83
CA GLU A 169 16.74 -12.28 7.89
C GLU A 169 16.15 -11.63 6.65
N GLY A 170 15.18 -12.27 6.01
CA GLY A 170 14.52 -11.74 4.83
C GLY A 170 13.81 -10.41 5.09
N ILE A 171 13.14 -10.25 6.24
CA ILE A 171 12.54 -8.97 6.65
C ILE A 171 13.61 -7.89 6.83
N ARG A 172 14.75 -8.23 7.44
CA ARG A 172 15.85 -7.29 7.63
C ARG A 172 16.48 -6.90 6.30
N GLU A 173 16.73 -7.86 5.42
CA GLU A 173 17.35 -7.62 4.13
C GLU A 173 16.48 -6.86 3.16
N VAL A 174 15.17 -7.15 3.12
CA VAL A 174 14.25 -6.57 2.15
C VAL A 174 13.61 -5.28 2.66
N ASN A 175 13.22 -5.24 3.93
CA ASN A 175 12.47 -4.12 4.50
C ASN A 175 13.33 -3.24 5.42
N ASP A 176 14.56 -3.67 5.75
CA ASP A 176 15.47 -3.02 6.70
C ASP A 176 14.73 -2.69 8.02
N TRP A 177 13.99 -3.67 8.54
CA TRP A 177 13.23 -3.55 9.78
C TRP A 177 13.67 -4.58 10.81
N PRO A 178 14.01 -4.17 12.05
CA PRO A 178 14.54 -5.06 13.08
C PRO A 178 13.48 -5.87 13.84
N GLY A 179 12.19 -5.64 13.57
CA GLY A 179 11.11 -6.25 14.35
C GLY A 179 10.94 -7.75 14.15
N GLY A 180 11.35 -8.27 13.00
CA GLY A 180 11.29 -9.70 12.69
C GLY A 180 9.88 -10.25 12.45
N VAL A 181 9.81 -11.57 12.21
CA VAL A 181 8.58 -12.27 11.79
C VAL A 181 7.52 -12.28 12.90
N ASP A 182 7.92 -12.45 14.16
CA ASP A 182 6.98 -12.48 15.29
C ASP A 182 6.26 -11.14 15.48
N ALA A 183 6.96 -10.02 15.30
CA ALA A 183 6.34 -8.72 15.37
C ALA A 183 5.47 -8.45 14.13
N ALA A 184 5.90 -8.86 12.93
CA ALA A 184 5.07 -8.80 11.72
C ALA A 184 3.77 -9.60 11.89
N TRP A 185 3.87 -10.81 12.44
CA TRP A 185 2.71 -11.65 12.75
C TRP A 185 1.73 -10.97 13.72
N LYS A 186 2.22 -10.47 14.85
CA LYS A 186 1.38 -9.74 15.84
C LYS A 186 0.69 -8.53 15.21
N ASN A 187 1.39 -7.80 14.38
CA ASN A 187 0.85 -6.63 13.69
C ASN A 187 -0.20 -7.01 12.62
N LEU A 188 0.00 -8.12 11.91
CA LEU A 188 -0.98 -8.68 10.99
C LEU A 188 -2.27 -9.04 11.73
N LEU A 189 -2.18 -9.75 12.85
CA LEU A 189 -3.34 -10.10 13.67
C LEU A 189 -4.06 -8.85 14.18
N ALA A 190 -3.32 -7.84 14.69
CA ALA A 190 -3.88 -6.58 15.17
C ALA A 190 -4.60 -5.80 14.07
N THR A 191 -4.15 -5.91 12.81
CA THR A 191 -4.81 -5.28 11.66
C THR A 191 -6.03 -6.08 11.23
N ALA A 192 -5.85 -7.38 10.93
CA ALA A 192 -6.91 -8.23 10.37
C ALA A 192 -8.11 -8.42 11.30
N SER A 193 -7.91 -8.32 12.63
CA SER A 193 -9.01 -8.37 13.60
C SER A 193 -9.95 -7.15 13.57
N ARG A 194 -9.60 -6.08 12.83
CA ARG A 194 -10.35 -4.81 12.83
C ARG A 194 -10.89 -4.41 11.47
N ILE A 195 -10.18 -4.76 10.40
CA ILE A 195 -10.48 -4.30 9.04
C ILE A 195 -10.24 -5.42 8.03
N PRO A 196 -11.07 -5.57 6.97
CA PRO A 196 -10.77 -6.47 5.87
C PRO A 196 -9.33 -6.27 5.38
N THR A 197 -8.54 -7.34 5.35
CA THR A 197 -7.10 -7.24 5.15
C THR A 197 -6.62 -8.14 4.03
N TRP A 198 -5.93 -7.54 3.06
CA TRP A 198 -5.15 -8.24 2.04
C TRP A 198 -3.68 -8.22 2.42
N ILE A 199 -2.99 -9.32 2.23
CA ILE A 199 -1.53 -9.31 2.27
C ILE A 199 -1.02 -8.76 0.94
N GLN A 200 -0.10 -7.78 0.99
CA GLN A 200 0.55 -7.20 -0.17
C GLN A 200 2.01 -7.60 -0.18
N THR A 201 2.43 -8.38 -1.19
CA THR A 201 3.76 -8.97 -1.27
C THR A 201 4.47 -8.56 -2.55
N CYS A 202 5.64 -7.95 -2.41
CA CYS A 202 6.55 -7.68 -3.52
C CYS A 202 7.58 -8.80 -3.66
N VAL A 203 7.66 -9.37 -4.86
CA VAL A 203 8.68 -10.37 -5.20
C VAL A 203 9.57 -9.87 -6.34
N PHE A 204 10.85 -10.16 -6.22
CA PHE A 204 11.86 -9.73 -7.18
C PHE A 204 13.08 -10.63 -7.10
N GLY A 205 13.85 -10.67 -8.18
CA GLY A 205 15.19 -11.26 -8.21
C GLY A 205 16.22 -10.29 -7.65
N ARG A 206 17.31 -10.84 -7.14
CA ARG A 206 18.46 -10.08 -6.66
C ARG A 206 19.76 -10.76 -7.10
N ASP A 207 20.66 -9.99 -7.72
CA ASP A 207 21.97 -10.49 -8.20
C ASP A 207 21.84 -11.73 -9.11
N GLY A 208 20.84 -11.76 -10.00
CA GLY A 208 20.58 -12.86 -10.93
C GLY A 208 19.82 -14.05 -10.36
N ALA A 209 19.39 -14.01 -9.10
CA ALA A 209 18.69 -15.10 -8.44
C ALA A 209 17.28 -14.72 -7.98
N ALA A 210 16.35 -15.66 -8.07
CA ALA A 210 15.03 -15.55 -7.42
C ALA A 210 15.17 -15.66 -5.89
N PRO A 211 14.14 -15.31 -5.11
CA PRO A 211 14.14 -15.56 -3.68
C PRO A 211 14.48 -17.02 -3.36
N PRO A 212 15.31 -17.29 -2.34
CA PRO A 212 15.64 -18.67 -1.94
C PRO A 212 14.39 -19.48 -1.58
N ASP A 213 14.43 -20.80 -1.84
CA ASP A 213 13.31 -21.70 -1.55
C ASP A 213 12.92 -21.64 -0.07
N GLU A 214 13.88 -21.50 0.84
CA GLU A 214 13.63 -21.36 2.28
C GLU A 214 12.77 -20.13 2.61
N GLU A 215 13.00 -19.00 1.91
CA GLU A 215 12.20 -17.79 2.07
C GLU A 215 10.78 -17.97 1.53
N VAL A 216 10.65 -18.63 0.39
CA VAL A 216 9.35 -18.93 -0.21
C VAL A 216 8.57 -19.89 0.67
N ASP A 217 9.21 -20.94 1.19
CA ASP A 217 8.58 -21.93 2.05
C ASP A 217 8.18 -21.32 3.41
N ALA A 218 9.04 -20.49 4.01
CA ALA A 218 8.68 -19.75 5.22
C ALA A 218 7.48 -18.82 5.02
N TYR A 219 7.41 -18.13 3.88
CA TYR A 219 6.28 -17.27 3.53
C TYR A 219 4.98 -18.10 3.40
N LEU A 220 5.02 -19.22 2.70
CA LEU A 220 3.85 -20.12 2.55
C LEU A 220 3.46 -20.76 3.88
N ALA A 221 4.42 -21.11 4.72
CA ALA A 221 4.15 -21.62 6.07
C ALA A 221 3.44 -20.58 6.95
N LEU A 222 3.81 -19.29 6.83
CA LEU A 222 3.13 -18.22 7.55
C LEU A 222 1.69 -18.03 7.06
N LEU A 223 1.44 -18.14 5.74
CA LEU A 223 0.09 -18.12 5.18
C LEU A 223 -0.74 -19.33 5.63
N ALA A 224 -0.14 -20.54 5.65
CA ALA A 224 -0.79 -21.75 6.14
C ALA A 224 -1.18 -21.58 7.62
N LYS A 225 -0.28 -21.06 8.46
CA LYS A 225 -0.55 -20.72 9.86
C LYS A 225 -1.72 -19.74 9.99
N ALA A 226 -1.76 -18.70 9.15
CA ALA A 226 -2.87 -17.75 9.16
C ALA A 226 -4.21 -18.43 8.83
N ARG A 227 -4.20 -19.44 7.96
CA ARG A 227 -5.39 -20.22 7.64
C ARG A 227 -5.80 -21.14 8.78
N GLU A 228 -4.84 -21.81 9.41
CA GLU A 228 -5.07 -22.70 10.55
C GLU A 228 -5.61 -21.94 11.78
N GLU A 229 -5.12 -20.73 12.02
CA GLU A 229 -5.56 -19.84 13.10
C GLU A 229 -6.81 -19.01 12.71
N GLU A 230 -7.42 -19.29 11.56
CA GLU A 230 -8.64 -18.62 11.05
C GLU A 230 -8.51 -17.08 11.00
N VAL A 231 -7.30 -16.57 10.70
CA VAL A 231 -7.08 -15.12 10.53
C VAL A 231 -7.90 -14.64 9.32
N PRO A 232 -8.76 -13.60 9.48
CA PRO A 232 -9.68 -13.18 8.42
C PRO A 232 -8.95 -12.37 7.34
N LEU A 233 -8.24 -13.07 6.46
CA LEU A 233 -7.56 -12.48 5.31
C LEU A 233 -8.39 -12.65 4.04
N GLU A 234 -8.52 -11.57 3.26
CA GLU A 234 -9.23 -11.55 1.98
C GLU A 234 -8.45 -12.26 0.87
N GLY A 235 -7.11 -12.27 0.96
CA GLY A 235 -6.21 -12.89 0.00
C GLY A 235 -4.85 -12.25 -0.06
N VAL A 236 -4.15 -12.49 -1.18
CA VAL A 236 -2.79 -12.01 -1.42
C VAL A 236 -2.72 -11.19 -2.71
N LEU A 237 -2.23 -9.97 -2.59
CA LEU A 237 -1.86 -9.09 -3.70
C LEU A 237 -0.37 -9.31 -4.02
N LEU A 238 -0.10 -10.27 -4.88
CA LEU A 238 1.26 -10.61 -5.31
C LEU A 238 1.68 -9.73 -6.48
N TYR A 239 2.84 -9.10 -6.43
CA TYR A 239 3.33 -8.27 -7.52
C TYR A 239 4.86 -8.28 -7.64
N GLY A 240 5.34 -8.07 -8.87
CA GLY A 240 6.76 -7.88 -9.16
C GLY A 240 7.18 -6.41 -9.12
N LEU A 241 8.44 -6.14 -9.47
CA LEU A 241 8.95 -4.78 -9.60
C LEU A 241 8.26 -4.06 -10.76
N ALA A 242 7.34 -3.16 -10.46
CA ALA A 242 6.66 -2.36 -11.48
C ALA A 242 7.54 -1.25 -12.06
N ARG A 243 8.47 -0.72 -11.27
CA ARG A 243 9.37 0.41 -11.59
C ARG A 243 10.71 0.23 -10.89
N GLU A 244 11.69 1.01 -11.32
CA GLU A 244 13.00 1.04 -10.68
C GLU A 244 12.90 1.54 -9.23
N SER A 245 13.71 0.93 -8.37
CA SER A 245 13.91 1.41 -7.01
C SER A 245 14.73 2.69 -7.01
N HIS A 246 14.47 3.57 -6.04
CA HIS A 246 15.32 4.72 -5.77
C HIS A 246 16.29 4.47 -4.61
N GLN A 247 16.44 3.22 -4.19
CA GLN A 247 17.37 2.84 -3.12
C GLN A 247 18.73 2.40 -3.68
N PRO A 248 19.79 2.41 -2.87
CA PRO A 248 21.13 1.99 -3.32
C PRO A 248 21.19 0.58 -3.92
N GLU A 249 20.28 -0.30 -3.51
CA GLU A 249 20.17 -1.69 -3.97
C GLU A 249 19.58 -1.82 -5.39
N ALA A 250 19.03 -0.76 -5.98
CA ALA A 250 18.38 -0.78 -7.28
C ALA A 250 19.15 -1.55 -8.37
N PRO A 251 20.50 -1.40 -8.51
CA PRO A 251 21.25 -2.11 -9.54
C PRO A 251 21.26 -3.64 -9.39
N SER A 252 21.00 -4.16 -8.19
CA SER A 252 20.96 -5.60 -7.92
C SER A 252 19.56 -6.20 -8.05
N LEU A 253 18.52 -5.37 -8.23
CA LEU A 253 17.15 -5.84 -8.24
C LEU A 253 16.67 -6.11 -9.66
N GLU A 254 16.00 -7.25 -9.86
CA GLU A 254 15.51 -7.69 -11.16
C GLU A 254 14.04 -8.11 -11.11
N ARG A 255 13.36 -7.96 -12.25
CA ARG A 255 12.02 -8.51 -12.41
C ARG A 255 12.10 -10.01 -12.56
N LEU A 256 11.25 -10.72 -11.84
CA LEU A 256 11.07 -12.15 -12.04
C LEU A 256 10.21 -12.41 -13.28
N PRO A 257 10.39 -13.56 -13.96
CA PRO A 257 9.51 -14.01 -15.02
C PRO A 257 8.05 -14.14 -14.53
N LEU A 258 7.08 -13.95 -15.44
CA LEU A 258 5.67 -14.10 -15.11
C LEU A 258 5.34 -15.50 -14.61
N GLU A 259 5.97 -16.48 -15.23
CA GLU A 259 5.84 -17.90 -14.89
C GLU A 259 6.19 -18.15 -13.42
N TRP A 260 7.26 -17.53 -12.92
CA TRP A 260 7.65 -17.62 -11.51
C TRP A 260 6.58 -17.04 -10.57
N LEU A 261 6.02 -15.89 -10.94
CA LEU A 261 4.94 -15.27 -10.15
C LEU A 261 3.68 -16.15 -10.15
N GLU A 262 3.34 -16.74 -11.30
CA GLU A 262 2.19 -17.65 -11.42
C GLU A 262 2.39 -18.94 -10.61
N GLU A 263 3.61 -19.52 -10.61
CA GLU A 263 3.92 -20.69 -9.79
C GLU A 263 3.73 -20.40 -8.30
N LEU A 264 4.23 -19.25 -7.81
CA LEU A 264 4.01 -18.85 -6.43
C LEU A 264 2.51 -18.58 -6.16
N ALA A 265 1.83 -17.92 -7.08
CA ALA A 265 0.39 -17.67 -6.95
C ALA A 265 -0.43 -18.96 -6.87
N GLU A 266 -0.07 -20.01 -7.64
CA GLU A 266 -0.71 -21.34 -7.56
C GLU A 266 -0.47 -21.99 -6.19
N ARG A 267 0.75 -21.91 -5.64
CA ARG A 267 1.04 -22.40 -4.29
C ARG A 267 0.18 -21.68 -3.23
N ILE A 268 0.01 -20.35 -3.36
CA ILE A 268 -0.83 -19.53 -2.46
C ILE A 268 -2.31 -19.92 -2.62
N ARG A 269 -2.80 -20.11 -3.85
CA ARG A 269 -4.19 -20.58 -4.10
C ARG A 269 -4.42 -21.97 -3.53
N GLY A 270 -3.42 -22.84 -3.57
CA GLY A 270 -3.44 -24.17 -2.93
C GLY A 270 -3.69 -24.13 -1.42
N LEU A 271 -3.34 -23.03 -0.75
CA LEU A 271 -3.66 -22.78 0.66
C LEU A 271 -5.08 -22.20 0.88
N GLY A 272 -5.86 -22.01 -0.19
CA GLY A 272 -7.22 -21.50 -0.14
C GLY A 272 -7.35 -19.98 -0.16
N TYR A 273 -6.30 -19.23 -0.55
CA TYR A 273 -6.36 -17.79 -0.69
C TYR A 273 -6.64 -17.35 -2.13
N THR A 274 -7.40 -16.27 -2.29
CA THR A 274 -7.42 -15.54 -3.56
C THR A 274 -6.05 -14.93 -3.81
N CYS A 275 -5.46 -15.20 -4.97
CA CYS A 275 -4.19 -14.61 -5.38
C CYS A 275 -4.20 -14.32 -6.88
N LYS A 276 -3.92 -13.06 -7.24
CA LYS A 276 -3.72 -12.63 -8.62
C LYS A 276 -2.36 -11.96 -8.73
N PRO A 277 -1.44 -12.53 -9.49
CA PRO A 277 -0.14 -11.89 -9.71
C PRO A 277 -0.28 -10.69 -10.65
N HIS A 278 0.52 -9.66 -10.40
CA HIS A 278 0.63 -8.46 -11.22
C HIS A 278 2.09 -8.20 -11.57
N HIS A 279 2.35 -7.93 -12.85
CA HIS A 279 3.66 -7.51 -13.37
C HIS A 279 3.79 -6.00 -13.41
#